data_c6fe830babf0b7deaab026a380e251f4
#
_entry.id   c6fe830babf0b7deaab026a380e251f4
#
_cell.length_a   1.000
_cell.length_b   1.000
_cell.length_c   1.000
_cell.angle_alpha   90.00
_cell.angle_beta   90.00
_cell.angle_gamma   90.00
#
_symmetry.space_group_name_H-M   'P 1'
#
loop_
_entity.id
_entity.type
_entity.pdbx_description
1 polymer ?
#
loop_
_entity_poly.entity_id
_entity_poly.type
_entity_poly.pdbx_seq_one_letter_code
_entity_poly.pdbx_strand_id
1 'polypeptide(L)'
;VREALRTRHHSRRTEEASVAWIRRSILLHGQRHPGEMGAPAITRLLTALAVERTVAASTRNQALGARLFLYRDVLDLDVPWRDGLVRAKRPRRRPVVCTRDAVRAVLQRLTGGARLMAYRLYGAGLRLLEGCRLRVQDVTFASTQIVVRGGKGDRDRVTMRPAAVKAELVRHLELLRAQHRRDLEPGAGWVALPDALARKYPHAGREWAWPWVFPATRIYVK
;
A
#
# COMPACT_ATOMS: atom_id res chain seq x y z
N VAL A 1 -16.00 5.10 12.64
CA VAL A 1 -14.55 5.23 12.35
C VAL A 1 -14.26 4.86 10.90
N ARG A 2 -14.64 3.64 10.44
CA ARG A 2 -14.36 3.20 9.06
C ARG A 2 -15.01 4.11 8.03
N GLU A 3 -16.28 4.44 8.20
CA GLU A 3 -17.01 5.36 7.32
C GLU A 3 -16.34 6.73 7.26
N ALA A 4 -16.01 7.34 8.39
CA ALA A 4 -15.35 8.63 8.46
C ALA A 4 -13.96 8.62 7.77
N LEU A 5 -13.21 7.51 7.84
CA LEU A 5 -11.95 7.36 7.12
C LEU A 5 -12.16 7.23 5.61
N ARG A 6 -13.18 6.48 5.19
CA ARG A 6 -13.51 6.29 3.77
C ARG A 6 -14.05 7.56 3.13
N THR A 7 -14.93 8.28 3.80
CA THR A 7 -15.45 9.60 3.33
C THR A 7 -14.31 10.60 3.12
N ARG A 8 -13.22 10.48 3.86
CA ARG A 8 -12.02 11.33 3.72
C ARG A 8 -10.94 10.71 2.81
N HIS A 9 -11.29 9.71 2.01
CA HIS A 9 -10.42 9.05 1.05
C HIS A 9 -9.11 8.51 1.64
N HIS A 10 -9.12 8.06 2.91
CA HIS A 10 -7.97 7.40 3.49
C HIS A 10 -7.77 6.00 2.88
N SER A 11 -6.50 5.63 2.68
CA SER A 11 -6.18 4.31 2.16
C SER A 11 -6.66 3.20 3.10
N ARG A 12 -7.02 2.04 2.53
CA ARG A 12 -7.42 0.85 3.30
C ARG A 12 -6.41 0.49 4.40
N ARG A 13 -5.12 0.60 4.12
CA ARG A 13 -4.06 0.36 5.13
C ARG A 13 -4.11 1.36 6.28
N THR A 14 -4.43 2.62 5.99
CA THR A 14 -4.62 3.66 7.03
C THR A 14 -5.86 3.34 7.87
N GLU A 15 -6.96 2.92 7.23
CA GLU A 15 -8.18 2.49 7.91
C GLU A 15 -7.89 1.34 8.88
N GLU A 16 -7.29 0.26 8.38
CA GLU A 16 -6.95 -0.93 9.17
C GLU A 16 -6.04 -0.59 10.37
N ALA A 17 -4.99 0.20 10.13
CA ALA A 17 -4.07 0.62 11.19
C ALA A 17 -4.75 1.50 12.24
N SER A 18 -5.58 2.46 11.82
CA SER A 18 -6.29 3.36 12.75
C SER A 18 -7.28 2.59 13.61
N VAL A 19 -8.08 1.72 13.01
CA VAL A 19 -9.02 0.85 13.74
C VAL A 19 -8.29 -0.06 14.72
N ALA A 20 -7.16 -0.66 14.32
CA ALA A 20 -6.36 -1.51 15.19
C ALA A 20 -5.81 -0.74 16.41
N TRP A 21 -5.34 0.50 16.23
CA TRP A 21 -4.86 1.33 17.33
C TRP A 21 -5.98 1.77 18.27
N ILE A 22 -7.13 2.13 17.74
CA ILE A 22 -8.31 2.50 18.54
C ILE A 22 -8.76 1.29 19.38
N ARG A 23 -8.89 0.10 18.77
CA ARG A 23 -9.25 -1.13 19.47
C ARG A 23 -8.25 -1.47 20.59
N ARG A 24 -6.95 -1.42 20.31
CA ARG A 24 -5.91 -1.66 21.33
C ARG A 24 -6.02 -0.69 22.50
N SER A 25 -6.31 0.57 22.22
CA SER A 25 -6.50 1.57 23.26
C SER A 25 -7.72 1.29 24.14
N ILE A 26 -8.85 0.89 23.56
CA ILE A 26 -10.07 0.52 24.29
C ILE A 26 -9.80 -0.68 25.21
N LEU A 27 -9.12 -1.71 24.69
CA LEU A 27 -8.75 -2.90 25.49
C LEU A 27 -7.78 -2.57 26.63
N LEU A 28 -6.80 -1.69 26.40
CA LEU A 28 -5.86 -1.26 27.45
C LEU A 28 -6.57 -0.54 28.61
N HIS A 29 -7.71 0.08 28.36
CA HIS A 29 -8.48 0.81 29.37
C HIS A 29 -9.72 0.06 29.85
N GLY A 30 -9.71 -1.29 29.80
CA GLY A 30 -10.78 -2.13 30.33
C GLY A 30 -12.11 -1.96 29.58
N GLN A 31 -12.05 -1.76 28.27
CA GLN A 31 -13.21 -1.61 27.37
C GLN A 31 -14.11 -0.38 27.68
N ARG A 32 -13.56 0.64 28.36
CA ARG A 32 -14.28 1.89 28.59
C ARG A 32 -14.59 2.62 27.28
N HIS A 33 -15.73 3.31 27.25
CA HIS A 33 -16.11 4.08 26.08
C HIS A 33 -15.13 5.25 25.83
N PRO A 34 -14.66 5.45 24.59
CA PRO A 34 -13.68 6.51 24.28
C PRO A 34 -14.11 7.92 24.70
N GLY A 35 -15.41 8.23 24.65
CA GLY A 35 -15.93 9.52 25.11
C GLY A 35 -15.70 9.82 26.60
N GLU A 36 -15.50 8.79 27.41
CA GLU A 36 -15.20 8.90 28.84
C GLU A 36 -13.68 8.94 29.13
N MET A 37 -12.86 8.82 28.08
CA MET A 37 -11.42 8.75 28.20
C MET A 37 -10.80 10.04 27.62
N GLY A 38 -10.29 10.91 28.48
CA GLY A 38 -9.62 12.16 28.10
C GLY A 38 -8.11 12.01 27.87
N ALA A 39 -7.38 13.12 28.04
CA ALA A 39 -5.92 13.20 27.95
C ALA A 39 -5.16 12.13 28.75
N PRO A 40 -5.55 11.79 30.00
CA PRO A 40 -4.85 10.78 30.80
C PRO A 40 -4.79 9.41 30.11
N ALA A 41 -5.88 9.02 29.43
CA ALA A 41 -5.92 7.74 28.71
C ALA A 41 -4.99 7.70 27.50
N ILE A 42 -4.84 8.80 26.79
CA ILE A 42 -3.88 8.89 25.68
C ILE A 42 -2.45 8.87 26.22
N THR A 43 -2.17 9.62 27.27
CA THR A 43 -0.86 9.63 27.92
C THR A 43 -0.48 8.21 28.39
N ARG A 44 -1.40 7.51 29.08
CA ARG A 44 -1.17 6.11 29.50
C ARG A 44 -0.88 5.20 28.32
N LEU A 45 -1.63 5.29 27.23
CA LEU A 45 -1.34 4.49 26.02
C LEU A 45 0.05 4.78 25.46
N LEU A 46 0.42 6.06 25.34
CA LEU A 46 1.73 6.44 24.79
C LEU A 46 2.87 6.02 25.71
N THR A 47 2.69 6.10 27.03
CA THR A 47 3.66 5.64 28.02
C THR A 47 3.81 4.11 27.97
N ALA A 48 2.72 3.36 27.94
CA ALA A 48 2.77 1.89 27.79
C ALA A 48 3.49 1.48 26.51
N LEU A 49 3.24 2.17 25.41
CA LEU A 49 3.94 1.92 24.14
C LEU A 49 5.42 2.31 24.19
N ALA A 50 5.78 3.31 24.97
CA ALA A 50 7.16 3.79 25.07
C ALA A 50 8.01 2.94 26.02
N VAL A 51 7.47 2.62 27.21
CA VAL A 51 8.19 2.01 28.32
C VAL A 51 8.03 0.49 28.29
N GLU A 52 6.78 0.02 28.32
CA GLU A 52 6.52 -1.42 28.43
C GLU A 52 6.81 -2.20 27.15
N ARG A 53 6.53 -1.58 25.99
CA ARG A 53 6.66 -2.24 24.68
C ARG A 53 7.81 -1.73 23.81
N THR A 54 8.54 -0.71 24.25
CA THR A 54 9.71 -0.13 23.56
C THR A 54 9.52 0.11 22.06
N VAL A 55 8.29 0.47 21.63
CA VAL A 55 7.98 0.66 20.21
C VAL A 55 8.57 1.96 19.66
N ALA A 56 8.90 1.93 18.38
CA ALA A 56 9.48 3.07 17.68
C ALA A 56 8.62 4.34 17.75
N ALA A 57 9.27 5.50 17.73
CA ALA A 57 8.60 6.81 17.75
C ALA A 57 7.55 6.98 16.64
N SER A 58 7.80 6.42 15.45
CA SER A 58 6.83 6.41 14.34
C SER A 58 5.54 5.67 14.68
N THR A 59 5.65 4.55 15.36
CA THR A 59 4.51 3.72 15.79
C THR A 59 3.71 4.43 16.87
N ARG A 60 4.35 5.06 17.84
CA ARG A 60 3.69 5.89 18.87
C ARG A 60 2.94 7.06 18.24
N ASN A 61 3.54 7.76 17.30
CA ASN A 61 2.90 8.85 16.56
C ASN A 61 1.72 8.37 15.69
N GLN A 62 1.76 7.16 15.17
CA GLN A 62 0.63 6.56 14.45
C GLN A 62 -0.54 6.25 15.40
N ALA A 63 -0.25 5.69 16.58
CA ALA A 63 -1.26 5.44 17.60
C ALA A 63 -1.91 6.75 18.09
N LEU A 64 -1.10 7.78 18.34
CA LEU A 64 -1.60 9.12 18.68
C LEU A 64 -2.49 9.70 17.59
N GLY A 65 -2.05 9.63 16.31
CA GLY A 65 -2.83 10.11 15.18
C GLY A 65 -4.20 9.43 15.06
N ALA A 66 -4.26 8.11 15.26
CA ALA A 66 -5.51 7.34 15.24
C ALA A 66 -6.47 7.76 16.37
N ARG A 67 -5.94 8.06 17.55
CA ARG A 67 -6.72 8.52 18.69
C ARG A 67 -7.25 9.93 18.50
N LEU A 68 -6.42 10.87 18.05
CA LEU A 68 -6.84 12.23 17.74
C LEU A 68 -7.91 12.25 16.65
N PHE A 69 -7.77 11.41 15.62
CA PHE A 69 -8.80 11.22 14.59
C PHE A 69 -10.12 10.74 15.21
N LEU A 70 -10.08 9.75 16.12
CA LEU A 70 -11.28 9.25 16.79
C LEU A 70 -12.00 10.36 17.55
N TYR A 71 -11.29 11.15 18.35
CA TYR A 71 -11.93 12.20 19.15
C TYR A 71 -12.48 13.31 18.28
N ARG A 72 -11.66 13.88 17.41
CA ARG A 72 -12.02 15.06 16.63
C ARG A 72 -12.99 14.77 15.49
N ASP A 73 -12.73 13.67 14.76
CA ASP A 73 -13.36 13.46 13.45
C ASP A 73 -14.49 12.43 13.48
N VAL A 74 -14.63 11.67 14.59
CA VAL A 74 -15.67 10.65 14.75
C VAL A 74 -16.60 10.94 15.93
N LEU A 75 -16.05 11.39 17.06
CA LEU A 75 -16.82 11.69 18.26
C LEU A 75 -17.19 13.19 18.38
N ASP A 76 -16.63 14.02 17.50
CA ASP A 76 -16.81 15.48 17.49
C ASP A 76 -16.54 16.13 18.86
N LEU A 77 -15.50 15.63 19.53
CA LEU A 77 -15.07 16.11 20.83
C LEU A 77 -13.90 17.05 20.68
N ASP A 78 -14.00 18.22 21.32
CA ASP A 78 -12.86 19.13 21.41
C ASP A 78 -11.70 18.46 22.17
N VAL A 79 -10.49 18.72 21.71
CA VAL A 79 -9.25 18.18 22.26
C VAL A 79 -8.30 19.32 22.67
N PRO A 80 -8.70 20.18 23.59
CA PRO A 80 -7.91 21.36 24.00
C PRO A 80 -6.55 20.98 24.59
N TRP A 81 -6.45 19.79 25.19
CA TRP A 81 -5.24 19.21 25.74
C TRP A 81 -4.26 18.66 24.68
N ARG A 82 -4.57 18.79 23.38
CA ARG A 82 -3.71 18.33 22.27
C ARG A 82 -2.33 18.97 22.31
N ASP A 83 -2.25 20.23 22.70
CA ASP A 83 -1.02 21.00 22.68
C ASP A 83 -0.03 20.56 23.78
N GLY A 84 -0.53 19.91 24.86
CA GLY A 84 0.30 19.25 25.87
C GLY A 84 0.83 17.85 25.49
N LEU A 85 0.39 17.27 24.37
CA LEU A 85 0.82 15.95 23.95
C LEU A 85 2.15 16.01 23.19
N VAL A 86 3.19 15.52 23.81
CA VAL A 86 4.52 15.44 23.18
C VAL A 86 4.56 14.32 22.15
N ARG A 87 4.71 14.69 20.88
CA ARG A 87 5.00 13.73 19.83
C ARG A 87 6.40 13.14 20.00
N ALA A 88 6.51 11.84 19.86
CA ALA A 88 7.79 11.19 19.95
C ALA A 88 8.73 11.68 18.83
N LYS A 89 9.91 12.17 19.21
CA LYS A 89 10.93 12.66 18.29
C LYS A 89 11.45 11.48 17.45
N ARG A 90 11.33 11.59 16.13
CA ARG A 90 11.85 10.59 15.20
C ARG A 90 13.33 10.84 14.98
N PRO A 91 14.20 9.85 15.19
CA PRO A 91 15.60 9.98 14.81
C PRO A 91 15.69 10.16 13.29
N ARG A 92 16.41 11.17 12.83
CA ARG A 92 16.71 11.37 11.40
C ARG A 92 17.81 10.40 11.01
N ARG A 93 17.42 9.23 10.48
CA ARG A 93 18.37 8.31 9.85
C ARG A 93 18.49 8.67 8.37
N ARG A 94 19.69 8.93 7.91
CA ARG A 94 19.94 9.08 6.48
C ARG A 94 19.78 7.72 5.82
N PRO A 95 19.02 7.62 4.70
CA PRO A 95 18.96 6.38 3.94
C PRO A 95 20.35 5.99 3.46
N VAL A 96 20.68 4.71 3.53
CA VAL A 96 21.86 4.17 2.85
C VAL A 96 21.54 4.09 1.36
N VAL A 97 22.33 4.75 0.56
CA VAL A 97 22.23 4.74 -0.90
C VAL A 97 23.22 3.73 -1.45
N CYS A 98 22.75 2.72 -2.16
CA CYS A 98 23.61 1.75 -2.82
C CYS A 98 24.33 2.39 -4.00
N THR A 99 25.60 2.04 -4.20
CA THR A 99 26.35 2.40 -5.42
C THR A 99 25.75 1.69 -6.63
N ARG A 100 26.02 2.20 -7.84
CA ARG A 100 25.56 1.55 -9.09
C ARG A 100 26.06 0.12 -9.21
N ASP A 101 27.28 -0.17 -8.78
CA ASP A 101 27.86 -1.52 -8.86
C ASP A 101 27.22 -2.46 -7.83
N ALA A 102 26.91 -1.99 -6.62
CA ALA A 102 26.15 -2.75 -5.65
C ALA A 102 24.74 -3.10 -6.18
N VAL A 103 24.04 -2.14 -6.79
CA VAL A 103 22.74 -2.38 -7.42
C VAL A 103 22.87 -3.40 -8.56
N ARG A 104 23.85 -3.24 -9.44
CA ARG A 104 24.11 -4.17 -10.55
C ARG A 104 24.37 -5.60 -10.03
N ALA A 105 25.20 -5.74 -9.01
CA ALA A 105 25.51 -7.04 -8.40
C ALA A 105 24.26 -7.72 -7.81
N VAL A 106 23.36 -6.95 -7.16
CA VAL A 106 22.08 -7.48 -6.67
C VAL A 106 21.18 -7.92 -7.82
N LEU A 107 21.01 -7.05 -8.83
CA LEU A 107 20.14 -7.35 -9.97
C LEU A 107 20.61 -8.57 -10.78
N GLN A 108 21.92 -8.81 -10.89
CA GLN A 108 22.49 -9.97 -11.57
C GLN A 108 22.23 -11.30 -10.84
N ARG A 109 22.06 -11.26 -9.51
CA ARG A 109 21.75 -12.47 -8.71
C ARG A 109 20.26 -12.83 -8.69
N LEU A 110 19.41 -11.96 -9.16
CA LEU A 110 17.98 -12.22 -9.27
C LEU A 110 17.65 -12.93 -10.59
N THR A 111 16.65 -13.79 -10.56
CA THR A 111 16.18 -14.53 -11.74
C THR A 111 14.67 -14.37 -11.94
N GLY A 112 14.17 -14.70 -13.13
CA GLY A 112 12.73 -14.75 -13.44
C GLY A 112 11.99 -13.44 -13.15
N GLY A 113 10.75 -13.58 -12.65
CA GLY A 113 9.87 -12.44 -12.35
C GLY A 113 10.42 -11.47 -11.29
N ALA A 114 11.18 -11.98 -10.31
CA ALA A 114 11.81 -11.15 -9.28
C ALA A 114 12.87 -10.21 -9.88
N ARG A 115 13.68 -10.69 -10.81
CA ARG A 115 14.65 -9.88 -11.56
C ARG A 115 13.94 -8.80 -12.35
N LEU A 116 12.94 -9.18 -13.13
CA LEU A 116 12.18 -8.26 -13.97
C LEU A 116 11.49 -7.18 -13.14
N MET A 117 10.90 -7.54 -11.99
CA MET A 117 10.33 -6.60 -11.04
C MET A 117 11.39 -5.63 -10.51
N ALA A 118 12.53 -6.14 -10.03
CA ALA A 118 13.60 -5.32 -9.45
C ALA A 118 14.17 -4.30 -10.45
N TYR A 119 14.40 -4.72 -11.71
CA TYR A 119 14.81 -3.80 -12.77
C TYR A 119 13.79 -2.68 -13.01
N ARG A 120 12.49 -2.97 -12.86
CA ARG A 120 11.44 -1.97 -13.04
C ARG A 120 11.34 -1.03 -11.84
N LEU A 121 11.45 -1.56 -10.63
CA LEU A 121 11.47 -0.74 -9.42
C LEU A 121 12.63 0.25 -9.47
N TYR A 122 13.81 -0.22 -9.82
CA TYR A 122 15.00 0.63 -9.92
C TYR A 122 14.98 1.56 -11.12
N GLY A 123 14.74 1.04 -12.32
CA GLY A 123 14.88 1.80 -13.56
C GLY A 123 13.73 2.75 -13.89
N ALA A 124 12.51 2.47 -13.36
CA ALA A 124 11.35 3.34 -13.51
C ALA A 124 10.98 4.12 -12.24
N GLY A 125 11.72 3.92 -11.14
CA GLY A 125 11.44 4.55 -9.87
C GLY A 125 10.09 4.16 -9.27
N LEU A 126 9.64 2.92 -9.49
CA LEU A 126 8.38 2.42 -8.94
C LEU A 126 8.54 2.05 -7.47
N ARG A 127 7.51 2.35 -6.66
CA ARG A 127 7.39 1.75 -5.34
C ARG A 127 6.99 0.28 -5.47
N LEU A 128 7.34 -0.54 -4.48
CA LEU A 128 7.04 -1.98 -4.53
C LEU A 128 5.57 -2.27 -4.86
N LEU A 129 4.64 -1.65 -4.16
CA LEU A 129 3.21 -1.86 -4.41
C LEU A 129 2.72 -1.29 -5.74
N GLU A 130 3.36 -0.25 -6.27
CA GLU A 130 3.06 0.25 -7.62
C GLU A 130 3.49 -0.78 -8.67
N GLY A 131 4.67 -1.39 -8.51
CA GLY A 131 5.12 -2.50 -9.35
C GLY A 131 4.18 -3.72 -9.26
N CYS A 132 3.79 -4.13 -8.06
CA CYS A 132 2.87 -5.25 -7.86
C CYS A 132 1.46 -5.00 -8.42
N ARG A 133 1.02 -3.74 -8.46
CA ARG A 133 -0.32 -3.35 -8.96
C ARG A 133 -0.33 -2.96 -10.43
N LEU A 134 0.80 -3.08 -11.12
CA LEU A 134 0.90 -2.74 -12.52
C LEU A 134 0.08 -3.70 -13.37
N ARG A 135 -0.80 -3.19 -14.20
CA ARG A 135 -1.64 -3.96 -15.12
C ARG A 135 -1.03 -3.97 -16.53
N VAL A 136 -1.46 -4.91 -17.34
CA VAL A 136 -0.99 -5.02 -18.74
C VAL A 136 -1.22 -3.72 -19.50
N GLN A 137 -2.40 -3.11 -19.38
CA GLN A 137 -2.73 -1.85 -20.03
C GLN A 137 -1.88 -0.65 -19.60
N ASP A 138 -1.23 -0.75 -18.44
CA ASP A 138 -0.41 0.36 -17.91
C ASP A 138 0.99 0.38 -18.53
N VAL A 139 1.32 -0.62 -19.37
CA VAL A 139 2.61 -0.74 -20.05
C VAL A 139 2.47 -0.48 -21.52
N THR A 140 2.94 0.68 -21.97
CA THR A 140 2.88 1.05 -23.38
C THR A 140 4.24 0.84 -24.03
N PHE A 141 4.30 -0.04 -25.03
CA PHE A 141 5.54 -0.34 -25.75
C PHE A 141 5.87 0.72 -26.80
N ALA A 142 4.86 1.30 -27.45
CA ALA A 142 5.03 2.33 -28.48
C ALA A 142 5.65 3.61 -27.91
N SER A 143 5.10 4.12 -26.81
CA SER A 143 5.59 5.36 -26.16
C SER A 143 6.70 5.10 -25.11
N THR A 144 7.10 3.86 -24.89
CA THR A 144 8.12 3.49 -23.88
C THR A 144 7.74 3.97 -22.46
N GLN A 145 6.45 3.95 -22.14
CA GLN A 145 5.90 4.50 -20.91
C GLN A 145 5.26 3.45 -20.02
N ILE A 146 5.22 3.77 -18.73
CA ILE A 146 4.45 3.07 -17.71
C ILE A 146 3.55 4.09 -17.03
N VAL A 147 2.26 3.81 -16.98
CA VAL A 147 1.29 4.58 -16.22
C VAL A 147 1.18 3.98 -14.83
N VAL A 148 1.49 4.75 -13.81
CA VAL A 148 1.31 4.36 -12.40
C VAL A 148 0.00 4.95 -11.91
N ARG A 149 -0.98 4.08 -11.63
CA ARG A 149 -2.30 4.50 -11.16
C ARG A 149 -2.40 4.41 -9.65
N GLY A 150 -3.14 5.34 -9.04
CA GLY A 150 -3.39 5.36 -7.60
C GLY A 150 -2.10 5.34 -6.78
N GLY A 151 -1.10 6.13 -7.16
CA GLY A 151 0.17 6.25 -6.44
C GLY A 151 0.00 6.86 -5.04
N LYS A 152 1.10 7.21 -4.35
CA LYS A 152 1.02 7.84 -3.03
C LYS A 152 0.23 9.15 -3.10
N GLY A 153 -0.87 9.24 -2.33
CA GLY A 153 -1.80 10.37 -2.35
C GLY A 153 -2.81 10.28 -3.50
N ASP A 154 -3.06 9.08 -4.01
CA ASP A 154 -4.05 8.79 -5.06
C ASP A 154 -3.80 9.58 -6.37
N ARG A 155 -2.52 9.77 -6.70
CA ARG A 155 -2.10 10.51 -7.90
C ARG A 155 -1.54 9.56 -8.94
N ASP A 156 -2.06 9.67 -10.14
CA ASP A 156 -1.51 9.01 -11.33
C ASP A 156 -0.25 9.74 -11.79
N ARG A 157 0.70 8.99 -12.31
CA ARG A 157 1.89 9.53 -12.98
C ARG A 157 2.36 8.63 -14.09
N VAL A 158 3.05 9.22 -15.04
CA VAL A 158 3.74 8.50 -16.10
C VAL A 158 5.23 8.45 -15.78
N THR A 159 5.85 7.29 -16.03
CA THR A 159 7.29 7.12 -15.94
C THR A 159 7.82 6.33 -17.15
N MET A 160 9.12 6.42 -17.39
CA MET A 160 9.73 5.74 -18.51
C MET A 160 9.94 4.24 -18.22
N ARG A 161 9.70 3.41 -19.22
CA ARG A 161 10.04 1.98 -19.18
C ARG A 161 11.53 1.80 -19.46
N PRO A 162 12.29 1.13 -18.58
CA PRO A 162 13.71 0.86 -18.85
C PRO A 162 13.90 0.06 -20.12
N ALA A 163 14.76 0.53 -21.03
CA ALA A 163 15.04 -0.13 -22.29
C ALA A 163 15.65 -1.54 -22.10
N ALA A 164 16.52 -1.68 -21.11
CA ALA A 164 17.25 -2.92 -20.81
C ALA A 164 16.37 -4.15 -20.56
N VAL A 165 15.12 -3.95 -20.13
CA VAL A 165 14.20 -5.08 -19.85
C VAL A 165 13.08 -5.22 -20.87
N LYS A 166 13.17 -4.55 -22.02
CA LYS A 166 12.13 -4.60 -23.06
C LYS A 166 11.86 -6.03 -23.52
N ALA A 167 12.90 -6.74 -23.97
CA ALA A 167 12.78 -8.08 -24.51
C ALA A 167 12.30 -9.10 -23.45
N GLU A 168 12.82 -9.03 -22.23
CA GLU A 168 12.38 -9.89 -21.13
C GLU A 168 10.91 -9.65 -20.76
N LEU A 169 10.49 -8.38 -20.77
CA LEU A 169 9.12 -8.02 -20.48
C LEU A 169 8.14 -8.51 -21.56
N VAL A 170 8.49 -8.39 -22.83
CA VAL A 170 7.67 -8.91 -23.93
C VAL A 170 7.46 -10.41 -23.74
N ARG A 171 8.53 -11.17 -23.56
CA ARG A 171 8.44 -12.63 -23.30
C ARG A 171 7.61 -12.95 -22.06
N HIS A 172 7.78 -12.19 -21.00
CA HIS A 172 6.99 -12.37 -19.78
C HIS A 172 5.49 -12.15 -20.02
N LEU A 173 5.13 -11.11 -20.77
CA LEU A 173 3.73 -10.83 -21.11
C LEU A 173 3.14 -11.87 -22.09
N GLU A 174 3.93 -12.44 -22.97
CA GLU A 174 3.51 -13.54 -23.85
C GLU A 174 3.17 -14.80 -23.04
N LEU A 175 4.04 -15.18 -22.09
CA LEU A 175 3.77 -16.29 -21.16
C LEU A 175 2.54 -16.03 -20.31
N LEU A 176 2.41 -14.81 -19.79
CA LEU A 176 1.25 -14.40 -19.01
C LEU A 176 -0.04 -14.44 -19.82
N ARG A 177 0.02 -14.04 -21.09
CA ARG A 177 -1.14 -14.09 -22.01
C ARG A 177 -1.57 -15.53 -22.30
N ALA A 178 -0.61 -16.41 -22.49
CA ALA A 178 -0.89 -17.84 -22.66
C ALA A 178 -1.51 -18.45 -21.41
N GLN A 179 -1.02 -18.09 -20.23
CA GLN A 179 -1.60 -18.51 -18.96
C GLN A 179 -3.02 -17.97 -18.79
N HIS A 180 -3.24 -16.68 -19.04
CA HIS A 180 -4.55 -16.04 -18.92
C HIS A 180 -5.59 -16.73 -19.83
N ARG A 181 -5.24 -17.09 -21.05
CA ARG A 181 -6.14 -17.85 -21.95
C ARG A 181 -6.52 -19.20 -21.36
N ARG A 182 -5.55 -19.95 -20.84
CA ARG A 182 -5.82 -21.24 -20.18
C ARG A 182 -6.71 -21.11 -18.95
N ASP A 183 -6.52 -20.05 -18.19
CA ASP A 183 -7.33 -19.79 -16.98
C ASP A 183 -8.78 -19.41 -17.33
N LEU A 184 -9.01 -18.78 -18.49
CA LEU A 184 -10.34 -18.41 -18.95
C LEU A 184 -11.20 -19.62 -19.39
N GLU A 185 -10.58 -20.70 -19.89
CA GLU A 185 -11.29 -21.89 -20.34
C GLU A 185 -12.13 -22.56 -19.25
N PRO A 186 -11.62 -22.84 -18.03
CA PRO A 186 -12.40 -23.37 -16.91
C PRO A 186 -13.20 -22.30 -16.17
N GLY A 187 -13.32 -21.08 -16.69
CA GLY A 187 -14.06 -19.99 -16.05
C GLY A 187 -13.30 -19.21 -14.99
N ALA A 188 -12.01 -19.49 -14.78
CA ALA A 188 -11.10 -18.68 -13.94
C ALA A 188 -10.60 -17.44 -14.70
N GLY A 189 -9.46 -16.89 -14.34
CA GLY A 189 -8.83 -15.78 -15.07
C GLY A 189 -9.50 -14.41 -14.83
N TRP A 190 -10.44 -14.30 -13.91
CA TRP A 190 -11.04 -13.04 -13.53
C TRP A 190 -10.11 -12.21 -12.66
N VAL A 191 -10.00 -10.92 -12.96
CA VAL A 191 -9.28 -9.98 -12.11
C VAL A 191 -10.22 -8.92 -11.53
N ALA A 192 -9.99 -8.54 -10.28
CA ALA A 192 -10.72 -7.45 -9.66
C ALA A 192 -10.46 -6.15 -10.40
N LEU A 193 -11.53 -5.48 -10.81
CA LEU A 193 -11.46 -4.16 -11.42
C LEU A 193 -11.46 -3.08 -10.32
N PRO A 194 -10.87 -1.90 -10.58
CA PRO A 194 -10.93 -0.79 -9.64
C PRO A 194 -12.33 -0.22 -9.53
N ASP A 195 -12.68 0.21 -8.32
CA ASP A 195 -13.90 0.96 -7.97
C ASP A 195 -15.21 0.40 -8.57
N ALA A 196 -15.97 1.25 -9.26
CA ALA A 196 -17.26 0.92 -9.84
C ALA A 196 -17.18 0.26 -11.23
N LEU A 197 -15.96 0.07 -11.78
CA LEU A 197 -15.81 -0.46 -13.15
C LEU A 197 -16.40 -1.87 -13.31
N ALA A 198 -16.34 -2.70 -12.29
CA ALA A 198 -16.96 -4.02 -12.32
C ALA A 198 -18.48 -3.97 -12.52
N ARG A 199 -19.15 -2.92 -12.03
CA ARG A 199 -20.59 -2.70 -12.25
C ARG A 199 -20.88 -2.14 -13.63
N LYS A 200 -20.03 -1.23 -14.12
CA LYS A 200 -20.20 -0.59 -15.42
C LYS A 200 -19.85 -1.55 -16.57
N TYR A 201 -18.83 -2.36 -16.38
CA TYR A 201 -18.31 -3.30 -17.38
C TYR A 201 -18.16 -4.70 -16.76
N PRO A 202 -19.26 -5.47 -16.63
CA PRO A 202 -19.27 -6.77 -15.91
C PRO A 202 -18.25 -7.78 -16.44
N HIS A 203 -17.96 -7.77 -17.73
CA HIS A 203 -17.05 -8.73 -18.37
C HIS A 203 -15.60 -8.26 -18.51
N ALA A 204 -15.33 -6.99 -18.25
CA ALA A 204 -13.98 -6.42 -18.46
C ALA A 204 -12.89 -7.09 -17.61
N GLY A 205 -13.24 -7.69 -16.45
CA GLY A 205 -12.27 -8.44 -15.64
C GLY A 205 -11.66 -9.66 -16.34
N ARG A 206 -12.21 -10.11 -17.49
CA ARG A 206 -11.67 -11.19 -18.33
C ARG A 206 -10.80 -10.69 -19.49
N GLU A 207 -10.82 -9.40 -19.74
CA GLU A 207 -10.07 -8.81 -20.87
C GLU A 207 -8.58 -8.74 -20.56
N TRP A 208 -7.75 -8.99 -21.60
CA TRP A 208 -6.28 -9.00 -21.48
C TRP A 208 -5.68 -7.68 -20.97
N ALA A 209 -6.37 -6.57 -21.05
CA ALA A 209 -5.90 -5.29 -20.55
C ALA A 209 -5.74 -5.27 -19.02
N TRP A 210 -6.53 -6.04 -18.28
CA TRP A 210 -6.70 -5.94 -16.83
C TRP A 210 -5.83 -6.83 -15.95
N PRO A 211 -5.33 -8.02 -16.38
CA PRO A 211 -4.41 -8.81 -15.58
C PRO A 211 -3.23 -8.02 -15.05
N TRP A 212 -2.75 -8.44 -13.87
CA TRP A 212 -1.53 -7.90 -13.28
C TRP A 212 -0.32 -8.35 -14.10
N VAL A 213 0.65 -7.47 -14.32
CA VAL A 213 1.94 -7.83 -14.95
C VAL A 213 2.71 -8.86 -14.11
N PHE A 214 2.52 -8.81 -12.79
CA PHE A 214 3.12 -9.75 -11.84
C PHE A 214 2.03 -10.37 -10.98
N PRO A 215 1.30 -11.37 -11.51
CA PRO A 215 0.25 -12.05 -10.74
C PRO A 215 0.87 -12.90 -9.64
N ALA A 216 0.05 -13.26 -8.65
CA ALA A 216 0.43 -14.25 -7.65
C ALA A 216 0.63 -15.63 -8.30
N THR A 217 1.57 -16.41 -7.76
CA THR A 217 1.85 -17.77 -8.24
C THR A 217 0.80 -18.79 -7.82
N ARG A 218 -0.13 -18.40 -6.95
CA ARG A 218 -1.22 -19.26 -6.44
C ARG A 218 -2.56 -18.60 -6.69
N ILE A 219 -3.57 -19.42 -6.98
CA ILE A 219 -4.96 -18.97 -7.05
C ILE A 219 -5.46 -18.76 -5.63
N TYR A 220 -6.00 -17.59 -5.36
CA TYR A 220 -6.69 -17.29 -4.11
C TYR A 220 -8.20 -17.24 -4.39
N VAL A 221 -8.93 -18.14 -3.77
CA VAL A 221 -10.39 -18.08 -3.72
C VAL A 221 -10.75 -17.11 -2.59
N LYS A 222 -11.69 -16.19 -2.88
CA LYS A 222 -12.11 -15.15 -1.93
C LYS A 222 -13.33 -15.61 -1.13
#